data_b7ce89c061ce765f37e5ba20ac3f5b6d
#
_entry.id   b7ce89c061ce765f37e5ba20ac3f5b6d
#
_cell.length_a   1.000
_cell.length_b   1.000
_cell.length_c   1.000
_cell.angle_alpha   90.00
_cell.angle_beta   90.00
_cell.angle_gamma   90.00
#
_symmetry.space_group_name_H-M   'P 1'
#
loop_
_entity.id
_entity.type
_entity.pdbx_description
1 polymer ?
#
loop_
_entity_poly.entity_id
_entity_poly.type
_entity_poly.pdbx_seq_one_letter_code
_entity_poly.pdbx_strand_id
1 'polypeptide(L)'
;MNRRTRFITSVALIVLSVGMGVDGARGQTPTPSFALVGHLEQLDVKDLNDPLSAGSMVVNGTRITLPRNLLIKMPGQYLTVNDLFRGKLPGKAPALAVASKPSGLALADLPPHKPPVPFEVEVIGNIIGTEYIAGWMSIAQLGLHTGAGFIQSIDYATGALIVGPEGGSSMSKVRINDPRGTYGKPNPSKGVGSKMDDRFAADPGNAPIVSQTGFPMCIPLSAAGDSNCPLTNRGTGGNEKRFTCGPVSVDPTAPARPACLPGKKAPLREGDYITYSGMLTEETPGAGNFFIAAHAISSLTGIYTSPGADPAYVLIEEAIIGTLGAPFPPPNDNQEQTSRFVFVGFTTDPTRR
;
A
#
# COMPACT_ATOMS: atom_id res chain seq x y z
N MET A 1 26.14 -9.00 27.64
CA MET A 1 24.88 -9.71 27.94
C MET A 1 23.91 -9.40 26.80
N ASN A 2 23.89 -10.31 25.79
CA ASN A 2 23.18 -10.13 24.51
C ASN A 2 21.69 -10.47 24.67
N ARG A 3 20.81 -9.53 24.45
CA ARG A 3 19.41 -9.83 24.15
C ARG A 3 19.14 -9.48 22.67
N ARG A 4 19.14 -10.50 21.84
CA ARG A 4 18.62 -10.43 20.47
C ARG A 4 17.10 -10.45 20.55
N THR A 5 16.47 -9.35 20.22
CA THR A 5 15.02 -9.28 20.02
C THR A 5 14.73 -9.77 18.59
N ARG A 6 14.18 -10.95 18.48
CA ARG A 6 13.68 -11.48 17.21
C ARG A 6 12.28 -10.91 17.01
N PHE A 7 12.08 -10.10 16.00
CA PHE A 7 10.76 -9.80 15.47
C PHE A 7 10.27 -11.02 14.70
N ILE A 8 9.30 -11.70 15.27
CA ILE A 8 8.56 -12.77 14.60
C ILE A 8 7.28 -12.12 14.09
N THR A 9 7.20 -11.95 12.77
CA THR A 9 5.96 -11.58 12.09
C THR A 9 5.06 -12.79 12.12
N SER A 10 4.16 -12.84 13.10
CA SER A 10 3.17 -13.91 13.19
C SER A 10 2.03 -13.60 12.23
N VAL A 11 2.01 -14.28 11.11
CA VAL A 11 0.79 -14.41 10.29
C VAL A 11 -0.14 -15.32 11.10
N ALA A 12 -1.12 -14.75 11.75
CA ALA A 12 -2.15 -15.49 12.47
C ALA A 12 -3.12 -16.11 11.48
N LEU A 13 -2.93 -17.37 11.21
CA LEU A 13 -3.91 -18.22 10.52
C LEU A 13 -5.06 -18.49 11.50
N ILE A 14 -6.17 -17.77 11.36
CA ILE A 14 -7.39 -18.04 12.15
C ILE A 14 -8.11 -19.22 11.51
N VAL A 15 -7.89 -20.39 12.04
CA VAL A 15 -8.74 -21.57 11.76
C VAL A 15 -9.92 -21.51 12.71
N LEU A 16 -11.07 -21.11 12.21
CA LEU A 16 -12.34 -21.19 12.95
C LEU A 16 -12.89 -22.62 12.83
N SER A 17 -12.69 -23.44 13.85
CA SER A 17 -13.41 -24.70 14.02
C SER A 17 -14.72 -24.42 14.76
N VAL A 18 -15.83 -24.39 14.05
CA VAL A 18 -17.16 -24.42 14.65
C VAL A 18 -17.71 -25.83 14.54
N GLY A 19 -17.56 -26.57 15.61
CA GLY A 19 -18.37 -27.76 15.84
C GLY A 19 -19.45 -27.45 16.86
N MET A 20 -20.73 -27.55 16.46
CA MET A 20 -21.80 -28.01 17.34
C MET A 20 -23.09 -28.19 16.55
N GLY A 21 -23.67 -29.38 16.68
CA GLY A 21 -24.93 -29.68 16.11
C GLY A 21 -26.07 -29.01 16.87
N VAL A 22 -27.08 -28.61 16.11
CA VAL A 22 -28.45 -28.36 16.62
C VAL A 22 -29.40 -28.92 15.59
N ASP A 23 -30.22 -29.88 16.05
CA ASP A 23 -31.34 -30.45 15.31
C ASP A 23 -32.39 -29.38 15.02
N GLY A 24 -32.89 -29.36 13.79
CA GLY A 24 -34.27 -28.94 13.55
C GLY A 24 -34.55 -27.65 12.81
N ALA A 25 -33.58 -26.96 12.25
CA ALA A 25 -33.84 -25.99 11.18
C ALA A 25 -33.26 -26.58 9.87
N ARG A 26 -34.03 -26.60 8.80
CA ARG A 26 -33.50 -26.82 7.44
C ARG A 26 -32.65 -25.60 7.07
N GLY A 27 -31.54 -25.44 7.79
CA GLY A 27 -30.53 -24.47 7.46
C GLY A 27 -29.93 -24.88 6.14
N GLN A 28 -29.82 -23.94 5.21
CA GLN A 28 -28.94 -24.09 4.07
C GLN A 28 -27.61 -24.54 4.61
N THR A 29 -27.07 -25.63 4.08
CA THR A 29 -25.69 -26.05 4.35
C THR A 29 -24.81 -24.85 4.06
N PRO A 30 -23.99 -24.39 5.01
CA PRO A 30 -23.13 -23.24 4.74
C PRO A 30 -22.29 -23.54 3.50
N THR A 31 -22.32 -22.64 2.53
CA THR A 31 -21.54 -22.76 1.32
C THR A 31 -20.07 -22.85 1.71
N PRO A 32 -19.33 -23.90 1.30
CA PRO A 32 -17.91 -24.03 1.63
C PRO A 32 -17.16 -22.80 1.18
N SER A 33 -16.37 -22.23 2.07
CA SER A 33 -15.44 -21.13 1.73
C SER A 33 -14.09 -21.68 1.31
N PHE A 34 -13.35 -20.89 0.55
CA PHE A 34 -11.96 -21.14 0.25
C PHE A 34 -11.11 -19.89 0.46
N ALA A 35 -9.82 -20.09 0.72
CA ALA A 35 -8.80 -19.07 0.71
C ALA A 35 -7.58 -19.64 -0.01
N LEU A 36 -7.06 -18.92 -1.00
CA LEU A 36 -5.87 -19.30 -1.76
C LEU A 36 -4.90 -18.12 -1.80
N VAL A 37 -3.61 -18.44 -1.66
CA VAL A 37 -2.51 -17.52 -1.91
C VAL A 37 -1.58 -18.19 -2.89
N GLY A 38 -1.18 -17.48 -3.94
CA GLY A 38 -0.28 -18.03 -4.95
C GLY A 38 0.01 -17.02 -6.05
N HIS A 39 0.74 -17.45 -7.08
CA HIS A 39 1.00 -16.61 -8.23
C HIS A 39 -0.22 -16.49 -9.14
N LEU A 40 -0.37 -15.33 -9.77
CA LEU A 40 -1.36 -15.14 -10.81
C LEU A 40 -0.88 -15.84 -12.09
N GLU A 41 -1.39 -17.04 -12.33
CA GLU A 41 -0.98 -17.86 -13.46
C GLU A 41 -1.65 -17.45 -14.76
N GLN A 42 -2.97 -17.16 -14.68
CA GLN A 42 -3.78 -16.68 -15.81
C GLN A 42 -4.81 -15.68 -15.33
N LEU A 43 -5.12 -14.70 -16.16
CA LEU A 43 -6.18 -13.73 -15.93
C LEU A 43 -6.94 -13.47 -17.25
N ASP A 44 -8.27 -13.55 -17.17
CA ASP A 44 -9.15 -13.33 -18.29
C ASP A 44 -10.27 -12.37 -17.93
N VAL A 45 -10.60 -11.46 -18.86
CA VAL A 45 -11.79 -10.61 -18.78
C VAL A 45 -12.84 -11.14 -19.76
N LYS A 46 -14.10 -11.16 -19.33
CA LYS A 46 -15.20 -11.68 -20.14
C LYS A 46 -15.58 -10.71 -21.27
N ASP A 47 -15.70 -9.42 -20.95
CA ASP A 47 -16.07 -8.36 -21.89
C ASP A 47 -15.33 -7.06 -21.58
N LEU A 48 -14.43 -6.66 -22.50
CA LEU A 48 -13.68 -5.42 -22.37
C LEU A 48 -14.53 -4.14 -22.54
N ASN A 49 -15.74 -4.26 -23.05
CA ASN A 49 -16.64 -3.12 -23.21
C ASN A 49 -17.52 -2.90 -21.97
N ASP A 50 -17.66 -3.89 -21.12
CA ASP A 50 -18.32 -3.75 -19.82
C ASP A 50 -17.33 -3.30 -18.74
N PRO A 51 -17.42 -2.07 -18.21
CA PRO A 51 -16.50 -1.58 -17.18
C PRO A 51 -16.56 -2.38 -15.88
N LEU A 52 -17.64 -3.11 -15.64
CA LEU A 52 -17.84 -3.96 -14.49
C LEU A 52 -17.77 -5.45 -14.82
N SER A 53 -17.09 -5.80 -15.92
CA SER A 53 -17.04 -7.15 -16.46
C SER A 53 -16.66 -8.20 -15.41
N ALA A 54 -17.29 -9.34 -15.52
CA ALA A 54 -16.81 -10.58 -14.91
C ALA A 54 -15.51 -11.05 -15.60
N GLY A 55 -14.84 -12.02 -14.98
CA GLY A 55 -13.64 -12.63 -15.54
C GLY A 55 -13.35 -13.99 -14.93
N SER A 56 -12.16 -14.47 -15.15
CA SER A 56 -11.62 -15.65 -14.45
C SER A 56 -10.12 -15.51 -14.25
N MET A 57 -9.60 -16.23 -13.25
CA MET A 57 -8.16 -16.35 -13.03
C MET A 57 -7.77 -17.79 -12.69
N VAL A 58 -6.48 -18.07 -12.76
CA VAL A 58 -5.90 -19.33 -12.26
C VAL A 58 -4.86 -19.00 -11.22
N VAL A 59 -4.97 -19.66 -10.05
CA VAL A 59 -4.04 -19.57 -8.93
C VAL A 59 -3.82 -20.98 -8.40
N ASN A 60 -2.58 -21.42 -8.28
CA ASN A 60 -2.22 -22.77 -7.86
C ASN A 60 -2.94 -23.86 -8.68
N GLY A 61 -3.05 -23.67 -10.00
CA GLY A 61 -3.78 -24.55 -10.91
C GLY A 61 -5.30 -24.53 -10.75
N THR A 62 -5.85 -23.77 -9.79
CA THR A 62 -7.29 -23.68 -9.54
C THR A 62 -7.88 -22.53 -10.34
N ARG A 63 -8.90 -22.83 -11.18
CA ARG A 63 -9.65 -21.80 -11.90
C ARG A 63 -10.68 -21.19 -10.95
N ILE A 64 -10.69 -19.86 -10.90
CA ILE A 64 -11.56 -19.07 -10.02
C ILE A 64 -12.37 -18.11 -10.88
N THR A 65 -13.67 -18.12 -10.70
CA THR A 65 -14.59 -17.18 -11.33
C THR A 65 -14.55 -15.84 -10.60
N LEU A 66 -14.34 -14.76 -11.34
CA LEU A 66 -14.40 -13.38 -10.87
C LEU A 66 -15.78 -12.82 -11.21
N PRO A 67 -16.65 -12.61 -10.21
CA PRO A 67 -18.00 -12.09 -10.46
C PRO A 67 -17.97 -10.71 -11.09
N ARG A 68 -19.05 -10.36 -11.78
CA ARG A 68 -19.32 -8.99 -12.21
C ARG A 68 -19.31 -8.07 -11.00
N ASN A 69 -18.76 -6.87 -11.11
CA ASN A 69 -18.63 -5.85 -10.04
C ASN A 69 -17.61 -6.18 -8.94
N LEU A 70 -16.84 -7.26 -9.06
CA LEU A 70 -15.78 -7.53 -8.09
C LEU A 70 -14.76 -6.39 -8.09
N LEU A 71 -14.49 -5.84 -6.91
CA LEU A 71 -13.43 -4.88 -6.68
C LEU A 71 -12.18 -5.62 -6.20
N ILE A 72 -11.10 -5.45 -6.95
CA ILE A 72 -9.81 -6.06 -6.70
C ILE A 72 -8.95 -5.06 -5.93
N LYS A 73 -8.48 -5.44 -4.76
CA LYS A 73 -7.59 -4.61 -3.96
C LYS A 73 -6.20 -4.58 -4.59
N MET A 74 -5.77 -3.41 -4.97
CA MET A 74 -4.40 -3.11 -5.35
C MET A 74 -3.69 -2.37 -4.20
N PRO A 75 -2.37 -2.23 -4.19
CA PRO A 75 -1.67 -1.58 -3.08
C PRO A 75 -2.19 -0.18 -2.71
N GLY A 76 -2.55 0.63 -3.67
CA GLY A 76 -3.01 2.00 -3.43
C GLY A 76 -4.42 2.31 -3.94
N GLN A 77 -5.19 1.32 -4.40
CA GLN A 77 -6.52 1.56 -5.00
C GLN A 77 -7.32 0.27 -5.16
N TYR A 78 -8.59 0.41 -5.54
CA TYR A 78 -9.44 -0.71 -5.94
C TYR A 78 -9.74 -0.60 -7.43
N LEU A 79 -9.61 -1.72 -8.15
CA LEU A 79 -9.84 -1.81 -9.59
C LEU A 79 -10.87 -2.90 -9.90
N THR A 80 -11.60 -2.74 -11.01
CA THR A 80 -12.43 -3.81 -11.56
C THR A 80 -11.56 -4.75 -12.41
N VAL A 81 -12.08 -5.92 -12.77
CA VAL A 81 -11.41 -6.81 -13.72
C VAL A 81 -11.11 -6.10 -15.04
N ASN A 82 -12.07 -5.29 -15.53
CA ASN A 82 -11.90 -4.51 -16.75
C ASN A 82 -10.75 -3.47 -16.63
N ASP A 83 -10.64 -2.81 -15.47
CA ASP A 83 -9.59 -1.81 -15.24
C ASP A 83 -8.18 -2.45 -15.26
N LEU A 84 -8.05 -3.70 -14.80
CA LEU A 84 -6.77 -4.42 -14.88
C LEU A 84 -6.27 -4.56 -16.32
N PHE A 85 -7.18 -4.72 -17.29
CA PHE A 85 -6.83 -4.81 -18.71
C PHE A 85 -6.72 -3.46 -19.41
N ARG A 86 -7.35 -2.43 -18.87
CA ARG A 86 -7.33 -1.08 -19.43
C ARG A 86 -6.28 -0.16 -18.79
N GLY A 87 -5.72 -0.57 -17.65
CA GLY A 87 -4.78 0.26 -16.90
C GLY A 87 -5.39 1.60 -16.47
N LYS A 88 -6.71 1.65 -16.22
CA LYS A 88 -7.40 2.87 -15.81
C LYS A 88 -7.20 3.16 -14.34
N LEU A 89 -6.81 4.40 -14.05
CA LEU A 89 -7.06 4.98 -12.74
C LEU A 89 -8.51 5.51 -12.69
N PRO A 90 -9.25 5.32 -11.57
CA PRO A 90 -10.57 5.92 -11.41
C PRO A 90 -10.55 7.42 -11.73
N GLY A 91 -11.47 7.86 -12.58
CA GLY A 91 -11.63 9.27 -12.95
C GLY A 91 -10.63 9.83 -13.96
N LYS A 92 -9.77 9.02 -14.58
CA LYS A 92 -8.90 9.43 -15.69
C LYS A 92 -9.22 8.69 -16.99
N ALA A 93 -8.96 9.38 -18.12
CA ALA A 93 -8.96 8.73 -19.41
C ALA A 93 -7.96 7.56 -19.41
N PRO A 94 -8.20 6.48 -20.19
CA PRO A 94 -7.34 5.32 -20.19
C PRO A 94 -5.91 5.72 -20.54
N ALA A 95 -5.00 5.57 -19.57
CA ALA A 95 -3.57 5.72 -19.82
C ALA A 95 -3.06 4.61 -20.76
N LEU A 96 -3.83 3.54 -20.87
CA LEU A 96 -3.51 2.33 -21.62
C LEU A 96 -4.74 1.88 -22.39
N ALA A 97 -4.76 2.14 -23.67
CA ALA A 97 -5.60 1.39 -24.59
C ALA A 97 -4.96 0.01 -24.82
N VAL A 98 -4.94 -0.84 -23.81
CA VAL A 98 -4.72 -2.26 -24.06
C VAL A 98 -6.08 -2.85 -24.39
N ALA A 99 -6.50 -2.63 -25.62
CA ALA A 99 -7.73 -3.20 -26.15
C ALA A 99 -7.61 -4.72 -26.40
N SER A 100 -6.56 -5.35 -25.92
CA SER A 100 -6.31 -6.77 -26.15
C SER A 100 -5.63 -7.42 -24.96
N LYS A 101 -6.03 -8.66 -24.65
CA LYS A 101 -5.19 -9.58 -23.88
C LYS A 101 -3.75 -9.51 -24.44
N PRO A 102 -2.77 -9.38 -23.60
CA PRO A 102 -2.60 -9.82 -22.24
C PRO A 102 -2.81 -8.73 -21.18
N SER A 103 -2.99 -9.18 -19.91
CA SER A 103 -3.15 -8.28 -18.76
C SER A 103 -1.83 -7.61 -18.35
N GLY A 104 -0.70 -8.22 -18.67
CA GLY A 104 0.62 -7.85 -18.17
C GLY A 104 0.85 -8.21 -16.70
N LEU A 105 0.00 -9.06 -16.12
CA LEU A 105 0.05 -9.46 -14.70
C LEU A 105 0.21 -10.97 -14.54
N ALA A 106 -0.21 -11.75 -15.52
CA ALA A 106 -0.25 -13.21 -15.42
C ALA A 106 1.03 -13.88 -15.96
N LEU A 107 1.40 -15.00 -15.39
CA LEU A 107 2.53 -15.81 -15.88
C LEU A 107 2.31 -16.32 -17.30
N ALA A 108 1.06 -16.53 -17.69
CA ALA A 108 0.69 -16.97 -19.03
C ALA A 108 0.78 -15.83 -20.08
N ASP A 109 0.98 -14.60 -19.69
CA ASP A 109 1.18 -13.49 -20.62
C ASP A 109 2.52 -13.69 -21.37
N LEU A 110 2.50 -13.45 -22.68
CA LEU A 110 3.69 -13.61 -23.50
C LEU A 110 4.51 -12.30 -23.56
N PRO A 111 5.83 -12.38 -23.81
CA PRO A 111 6.62 -11.19 -24.08
C PRO A 111 6.01 -10.34 -25.20
N PRO A 112 6.08 -8.99 -25.12
CA PRO A 112 6.77 -8.18 -24.10
C PRO A 112 5.94 -7.91 -22.84
N HIS A 113 4.78 -8.53 -22.67
CA HIS A 113 3.82 -8.23 -21.61
C HIS A 113 3.96 -9.12 -20.37
N LYS A 114 4.75 -10.18 -20.48
CA LYS A 114 4.99 -11.06 -19.32
C LYS A 114 5.67 -10.28 -18.20
N PRO A 115 5.13 -10.32 -16.96
CA PRO A 115 5.77 -9.63 -15.85
C PRO A 115 7.16 -10.23 -15.57
N PRO A 116 8.18 -9.40 -15.28
CA PRO A 116 9.54 -9.89 -14.96
C PRO A 116 9.57 -10.69 -13.66
N VAL A 117 8.64 -10.41 -12.76
CA VAL A 117 8.43 -11.12 -11.49
C VAL A 117 6.95 -11.45 -11.36
N PRO A 118 6.62 -12.66 -10.92
CA PRO A 118 5.24 -13.05 -10.69
C PRO A 118 4.51 -12.11 -9.73
N PHE A 119 3.25 -11.83 -10.01
CA PHE A 119 2.35 -11.19 -9.05
C PHE A 119 1.74 -12.24 -8.15
N GLU A 120 1.64 -11.90 -6.86
CA GLU A 120 0.95 -12.69 -5.85
C GLU A 120 -0.51 -12.29 -5.80
N VAL A 121 -1.36 -13.28 -5.65
CA VAL A 121 -2.80 -13.12 -5.43
C VAL A 121 -3.15 -13.77 -4.11
N GLU A 122 -3.88 -13.02 -3.30
CA GLU A 122 -4.66 -13.58 -2.20
C GLU A 122 -6.13 -13.48 -2.58
N VAL A 123 -6.85 -14.58 -2.50
CA VAL A 123 -8.27 -14.66 -2.85
C VAL A 123 -9.05 -15.45 -1.83
N ILE A 124 -10.19 -14.92 -1.44
CA ILE A 124 -11.17 -15.56 -0.53
C ILE A 124 -12.51 -15.59 -1.25
N GLY A 125 -13.21 -16.70 -1.13
CA GLY A 125 -14.51 -16.86 -1.78
C GLY A 125 -15.26 -18.08 -1.32
N ASN A 126 -16.26 -18.46 -2.12
CA ASN A 126 -17.13 -19.58 -1.86
C ASN A 126 -17.05 -20.61 -2.99
N ILE A 127 -17.26 -21.87 -2.64
CA ILE A 127 -17.39 -22.96 -3.61
C ILE A 127 -18.89 -23.23 -3.80
N ILE A 128 -19.39 -22.99 -5.02
CA ILE A 128 -20.80 -23.23 -5.37
C ILE A 128 -20.83 -24.36 -6.42
N GLY A 129 -21.31 -25.52 -6.01
CA GLY A 129 -21.18 -26.73 -6.84
C GLY A 129 -19.70 -27.10 -7.03
N THR A 130 -19.20 -26.99 -8.25
CA THR A 130 -17.80 -27.24 -8.59
C THR A 130 -17.01 -25.96 -8.88
N GLU A 131 -17.66 -24.79 -8.73
CA GLU A 131 -17.05 -23.51 -9.09
C GLU A 131 -16.50 -22.77 -7.86
N TYR A 132 -15.27 -22.30 -7.96
CA TYR A 132 -14.64 -21.38 -7.03
C TYR A 132 -15.02 -19.96 -7.44
N ILE A 133 -15.74 -19.23 -6.58
CA ILE A 133 -16.20 -17.88 -6.86
C ILE A 133 -15.56 -16.91 -5.88
N ALA A 134 -14.76 -15.96 -6.41
CA ALA A 134 -14.11 -14.95 -5.60
C ALA A 134 -15.12 -13.98 -4.98
N GLY A 135 -14.99 -13.71 -3.68
CA GLY A 135 -15.71 -12.67 -2.95
C GLY A 135 -14.81 -11.48 -2.62
N TRP A 136 -13.53 -11.74 -2.44
CA TRP A 136 -12.49 -10.75 -2.19
C TRP A 136 -11.17 -11.23 -2.78
N MET A 137 -10.37 -10.32 -3.30
CA MET A 137 -9.03 -10.62 -3.75
C MET A 137 -8.11 -9.39 -3.72
N SER A 138 -6.82 -9.64 -3.59
CA SER A 138 -5.76 -8.65 -3.77
C SER A 138 -4.70 -9.15 -4.74
N ILE A 139 -4.07 -8.21 -5.46
CA ILE A 139 -2.93 -8.48 -6.33
C ILE A 139 -1.79 -7.55 -5.94
N ALA A 140 -0.63 -8.11 -5.65
CA ALA A 140 0.57 -7.35 -5.26
C ALA A 140 1.85 -8.18 -5.44
N GLN A 141 2.98 -7.56 -5.15
CA GLN A 141 4.27 -8.22 -4.94
C GLN A 141 4.78 -7.98 -3.51
N LEU A 142 3.86 -7.87 -2.54
CA LEU A 142 4.13 -7.41 -1.18
C LEU A 142 5.14 -8.25 -0.41
N GLY A 143 5.14 -9.56 -0.62
CA GLY A 143 6.04 -10.49 0.05
C GLY A 143 7.45 -10.50 -0.52
N LEU A 144 7.64 -10.03 -1.75
CA LEU A 144 8.88 -10.19 -2.51
C LEU A 144 9.74 -8.91 -2.57
N HIS A 145 9.13 -7.74 -2.58
CA HIS A 145 9.84 -6.47 -2.83
C HIS A 145 9.61 -5.44 -1.73
N THR A 146 9.82 -5.87 -0.51
CA THR A 146 9.96 -5.00 0.66
C THR A 146 11.43 -4.91 1.06
N GLY A 147 11.81 -3.78 1.62
CA GLY A 147 13.16 -3.60 2.11
C GLY A 147 13.24 -2.47 3.12
N ALA A 148 14.43 -2.34 3.69
CA ALA A 148 14.74 -1.31 4.67
C ALA A 148 16.20 -0.88 4.56
N GLY A 149 16.51 0.35 4.95
CA GLY A 149 17.86 0.87 5.01
C GLY A 149 17.91 2.37 5.17
N PHE A 150 19.12 2.88 5.22
CA PHE A 150 19.37 4.32 5.24
C PHE A 150 19.33 4.89 3.83
N ILE A 151 18.77 6.08 3.68
CA ILE A 151 18.89 6.86 2.44
C ILE A 151 20.34 7.35 2.34
N GLN A 152 21.10 6.77 1.43
CA GLN A 152 22.49 7.14 1.19
C GLN A 152 22.61 8.37 0.31
N SER A 153 21.70 8.50 -0.66
CA SER A 153 21.59 9.69 -1.52
C SER A 153 20.22 9.79 -2.15
N ILE A 154 19.88 11.00 -2.61
CA ILE A 154 18.68 11.31 -3.35
C ILE A 154 19.06 11.75 -4.76
N ASP A 155 18.67 10.97 -5.76
CA ASP A 155 18.79 11.37 -7.16
C ASP A 155 17.64 12.29 -7.56
N TYR A 156 17.84 13.58 -7.47
CA TYR A 156 16.84 14.58 -7.82
C TYR A 156 16.47 14.60 -9.32
N ALA A 157 17.31 14.04 -10.18
CA ALA A 157 16.99 13.96 -11.61
C ALA A 157 15.88 12.96 -11.89
N THR A 158 15.83 11.85 -11.15
CA THR A 158 14.83 10.79 -11.31
C THR A 158 13.84 10.69 -10.15
N GLY A 159 14.12 11.34 -9.02
CA GLY A 159 13.37 11.19 -7.77
C GLY A 159 13.63 9.85 -7.07
N ALA A 160 14.77 9.22 -7.35
CA ALA A 160 15.13 7.95 -6.73
C ALA A 160 15.86 8.16 -5.41
N LEU A 161 15.55 7.31 -4.44
CA LEU A 161 16.29 7.12 -3.22
C LEU A 161 17.26 5.95 -3.41
N ILE A 162 18.50 6.13 -3.04
CA ILE A 162 19.48 5.06 -2.97
C ILE A 162 19.54 4.61 -1.52
N VAL A 163 19.08 3.38 -1.26
CA VAL A 163 18.82 2.88 0.08
C VAL A 163 19.67 1.65 0.37
N GLY A 164 20.35 1.64 1.50
CA GLY A 164 21.20 0.52 1.89
C GLY A 164 21.67 0.61 3.34
N PRO A 165 22.55 -0.31 3.75
CA PRO A 165 23.16 -0.28 5.07
C PRO A 165 24.06 0.94 5.21
N GLU A 166 24.22 1.44 6.42
CA GLU A 166 25.14 2.54 6.72
C GLU A 166 26.57 2.16 6.31
N GLY A 167 27.20 2.98 5.45
CA GLY A 167 28.54 2.72 4.94
C GLY A 167 28.69 1.47 4.06
N GLY A 168 27.59 0.81 3.69
CA GLY A 168 27.61 -0.41 2.88
C GLY A 168 27.65 -0.14 1.39
N SER A 169 27.95 -1.19 0.60
CA SER A 169 28.01 -1.15 -0.86
C SER A 169 26.77 -1.72 -1.56
N SER A 170 25.93 -2.50 -0.83
CA SER A 170 24.73 -3.09 -1.40
C SER A 170 23.57 -2.11 -1.27
N MET A 171 23.11 -1.57 -2.40
CA MET A 171 22.12 -0.52 -2.47
C MET A 171 20.92 -0.93 -3.30
N SER A 172 19.75 -0.51 -2.84
CA SER A 172 18.49 -0.59 -3.60
C SER A 172 18.14 0.79 -4.14
N LYS A 173 17.74 0.85 -5.40
CA LYS A 173 17.17 2.05 -6.01
C LYS A 173 15.66 2.00 -5.81
N VAL A 174 15.10 2.98 -5.11
CA VAL A 174 13.68 3.07 -4.75
C VAL A 174 13.09 4.35 -5.31
N ARG A 175 11.98 4.28 -6.03
CA ARG A 175 11.25 5.44 -6.55
C ARG A 175 9.79 5.31 -6.16
N ILE A 176 9.20 6.38 -5.63
CA ILE A 176 7.76 6.37 -5.36
C ILE A 176 6.99 6.30 -6.70
N ASN A 177 6.05 5.38 -6.78
CA ASN A 177 5.14 5.28 -7.92
C ASN A 177 4.03 6.31 -7.77
N ASP A 178 4.36 7.55 -8.04
CA ASP A 178 3.48 8.72 -7.90
C ASP A 178 3.30 9.42 -9.26
N PRO A 179 2.31 9.02 -10.05
CA PRO A 179 2.07 9.61 -11.37
C PRO A 179 1.73 11.09 -11.33
N ARG A 180 1.27 11.60 -10.19
CA ARG A 180 0.84 13.00 -10.02
C ARG A 180 1.94 13.91 -9.48
N GLY A 181 3.00 13.35 -8.92
CA GLY A 181 4.06 14.11 -8.28
C GLY A 181 3.62 14.81 -6.99
N THR A 182 2.69 14.20 -6.25
CA THR A 182 2.18 14.76 -5.00
C THR A 182 3.18 14.60 -3.86
N TYR A 183 3.96 13.52 -3.88
CA TYR A 183 4.88 13.13 -2.81
C TYR A 183 6.35 13.11 -3.26
N GLY A 184 6.61 13.37 -4.51
CA GLY A 184 7.94 13.39 -5.08
C GLY A 184 7.92 13.81 -6.54
N LYS A 185 8.93 13.39 -7.30
CA LYS A 185 8.99 13.68 -8.73
C LYS A 185 7.88 12.91 -9.46
N PRO A 186 7.08 13.58 -10.32
CA PRO A 186 6.03 12.90 -11.05
C PRO A 186 6.62 11.82 -11.96
N ASN A 187 6.02 10.65 -11.89
CA ASN A 187 6.38 9.49 -12.71
C ASN A 187 5.17 9.08 -13.56
N PRO A 188 4.84 9.84 -14.60
CA PRO A 188 3.69 9.52 -15.42
C PRO A 188 3.90 8.17 -16.11
N SER A 189 2.94 7.28 -15.93
CA SER A 189 2.89 6.04 -16.68
C SER A 189 2.61 6.36 -18.15
N LYS A 190 3.33 5.69 -19.04
CA LYS A 190 3.14 5.77 -20.49
C LYS A 190 2.53 4.49 -21.04
N GLY A 191 1.92 3.68 -20.21
CA GLY A 191 1.26 2.48 -20.67
C GLY A 191 1.93 1.18 -20.20
N VAL A 192 1.37 0.06 -20.65
CA VAL A 192 1.96 -1.28 -20.43
C VAL A 192 3.38 -1.29 -20.99
N GLY A 193 4.35 -1.69 -20.15
CA GLY A 193 5.78 -1.60 -20.49
C GLY A 193 6.42 -0.26 -20.13
N SER A 194 5.67 0.67 -19.50
CA SER A 194 6.29 1.85 -18.89
C SER A 194 7.04 1.48 -17.61
N LYS A 195 7.99 2.34 -17.22
CA LYS A 195 8.76 2.17 -15.98
C LYS A 195 7.91 2.16 -14.71
N MET A 196 6.68 2.64 -14.79
CA MET A 196 5.70 2.71 -13.70
C MET A 196 4.35 2.22 -14.19
N ASP A 197 3.69 1.41 -13.40
CA ASP A 197 2.36 0.88 -13.69
C ASP A 197 1.33 1.58 -12.81
N ASP A 198 0.41 2.32 -13.41
CA ASP A 198 -0.61 3.10 -12.70
C ASP A 198 -1.53 2.24 -11.83
N ARG A 199 -1.66 0.94 -12.13
CA ARG A 199 -2.44 0.01 -11.31
C ARG A 199 -1.84 -0.17 -9.91
N PHE A 200 -0.54 0.04 -9.79
CA PHE A 200 0.25 -0.06 -8.55
C PHE A 200 0.74 1.29 -8.04
N ALA A 201 0.10 2.37 -8.47
CA ALA A 201 0.43 3.69 -7.98
C ALA A 201 0.17 3.82 -6.48
N ALA A 202 0.93 4.70 -5.84
CA ALA A 202 0.65 5.13 -4.48
C ALA A 202 -0.76 5.73 -4.37
N ASP A 203 -1.41 5.53 -3.21
CA ASP A 203 -2.72 6.11 -2.95
C ASP A 203 -2.63 7.64 -2.93
N PRO A 204 -3.36 8.35 -3.81
CA PRO A 204 -3.33 9.81 -3.84
C PRO A 204 -4.11 10.45 -2.69
N GLY A 205 -4.99 9.71 -2.03
CA GLY A 205 -5.83 10.17 -0.92
C GLY A 205 -5.20 10.00 0.45
N ASN A 206 -4.25 9.06 0.58
CA ASN A 206 -3.49 8.80 1.81
C ASN A 206 -2.01 9.01 1.56
N ALA A 207 -1.29 9.49 2.56
CA ALA A 207 0.15 9.72 2.41
C ALA A 207 0.90 8.38 2.27
N PRO A 208 1.46 8.06 1.11
CA PRO A 208 2.23 6.83 0.91
C PRO A 208 3.64 6.92 1.47
N ILE A 209 4.08 8.14 1.84
CA ILE A 209 5.34 8.39 2.52
C ILE A 209 5.01 9.01 3.86
N VAL A 210 5.28 8.30 4.95
CA VAL A 210 4.95 8.74 6.30
C VAL A 210 6.14 8.59 7.24
N SER A 211 6.16 9.43 8.26
CA SER A 211 7.00 9.21 9.44
C SER A 211 6.41 8.12 10.33
N GLN A 212 7.18 7.60 11.26
CA GLN A 212 6.70 6.62 12.24
C GLN A 212 5.50 7.11 13.06
N THR A 213 5.34 8.41 13.22
CA THR A 213 4.23 9.03 13.95
C THR A 213 3.07 9.46 13.06
N GLY A 214 3.09 9.11 11.77
CA GLY A 214 2.01 9.37 10.83
C GLY A 214 2.10 10.72 10.11
N PHE A 215 3.12 11.53 10.37
CA PHE A 215 3.27 12.79 9.65
C PHE A 215 3.59 12.52 8.17
N PRO A 216 2.86 13.12 7.21
CA PRO A 216 3.11 12.89 5.79
C PRO A 216 4.46 13.47 5.36
N MET A 217 5.23 12.65 4.67
CA MET A 217 6.55 13.00 4.17
C MET A 217 6.57 13.06 2.65
N CYS A 218 7.67 13.56 2.09
CA CYS A 218 7.86 13.74 0.67
C CYS A 218 9.34 13.58 0.27
N ILE A 219 9.57 13.32 -1.00
CA ILE A 219 10.90 13.37 -1.60
C ILE A 219 11.02 14.74 -2.27
N PRO A 220 11.95 15.62 -1.84
CA PRO A 220 12.08 16.95 -2.44
C PRO A 220 12.52 16.86 -3.90
N LEU A 221 12.08 17.81 -4.71
CA LEU A 221 12.42 17.87 -6.14
C LEU A 221 13.83 18.37 -6.42
N SER A 222 14.47 18.99 -5.44
CA SER A 222 15.84 19.45 -5.49
C SER A 222 16.48 19.46 -4.11
N ALA A 223 17.80 19.60 -4.06
CA ALA A 223 18.53 19.76 -2.81
C ALA A 223 18.13 21.02 -2.02
N ALA A 224 17.58 22.04 -2.68
CA ALA A 224 17.02 23.24 -2.04
C ALA A 224 15.57 23.06 -1.54
N GLY A 225 14.99 21.90 -1.74
CA GLY A 225 13.56 21.64 -1.47
C GLY A 225 12.66 22.20 -2.58
N ASP A 226 11.39 22.25 -2.30
CA ASP A 226 10.37 22.85 -3.16
C ASP A 226 9.15 23.29 -2.34
N SER A 227 8.20 23.97 -2.96
CA SER A 227 7.02 24.52 -2.29
C SER A 227 6.06 23.46 -1.73
N ASN A 228 6.12 22.22 -2.23
CA ASN A 228 5.29 21.11 -1.76
C ASN A 228 6.02 20.22 -0.75
N CYS A 229 7.35 20.32 -0.73
CA CYS A 229 8.26 19.56 0.12
C CYS A 229 9.34 20.50 0.71
N PRO A 230 8.95 21.48 1.55
CA PRO A 230 9.87 22.51 2.03
C PRO A 230 10.85 21.94 3.07
N LEU A 231 12.13 22.25 2.91
CA LEU A 231 13.17 21.80 3.83
C LEU A 231 12.96 22.33 5.26
N THR A 232 12.27 23.49 5.40
CA THR A 232 11.94 24.11 6.69
C THR A 232 10.98 23.27 7.54
N ASN A 233 10.27 22.32 6.94
CA ASN A 233 9.37 21.42 7.67
C ASN A 233 10.13 20.32 8.43
N ARG A 234 11.46 20.32 8.36
CA ARG A 234 12.32 19.54 9.28
C ARG A 234 13.38 20.47 9.84
N GLY A 235 13.53 20.43 11.16
CA GLY A 235 14.54 21.21 11.86
C GLY A 235 15.98 20.84 11.45
N THR A 236 16.92 21.56 12.02
CA THR A 236 18.36 21.33 11.92
C THR A 236 18.97 21.30 13.32
N GLY A 237 20.23 20.84 13.45
CA GLY A 237 20.95 20.91 14.70
C GLY A 237 20.35 20.05 15.82
N GLY A 238 19.96 18.81 15.52
CA GLY A 238 19.37 17.87 16.48
C GLY A 238 17.85 17.95 16.61
N ASN A 239 17.21 18.82 15.84
CA ASN A 239 15.73 18.98 15.79
C ASN A 239 15.09 18.35 14.54
N GLU A 240 15.84 17.54 13.81
CA GLU A 240 15.40 16.95 12.55
C GLU A 240 14.19 16.03 12.69
N LYS A 241 13.97 15.52 13.90
CA LYS A 241 12.83 14.64 14.23
C LYS A 241 11.61 15.40 14.75
N ARG A 242 11.64 16.72 14.75
CA ARG A 242 10.54 17.56 15.23
C ARG A 242 9.99 18.40 14.10
N PHE A 243 8.68 18.43 14.00
CA PHE A 243 7.97 19.40 13.21
C PHE A 243 7.64 20.58 14.09
N THR A 244 8.20 21.76 13.79
CA THR A 244 8.21 22.90 14.71
C THR A 244 7.15 23.96 14.42
N CYS A 245 6.08 23.62 13.71
CA CYS A 245 4.91 24.48 13.57
C CYS A 245 4.15 24.54 14.90
N GLY A 246 3.98 25.68 15.45
CA GLY A 246 3.24 25.88 16.67
C GLY A 246 3.56 27.21 17.32
N PRO A 247 2.82 27.61 18.36
CA PRO A 247 3.08 28.86 19.05
C PRO A 247 4.54 28.89 19.48
N VAL A 248 5.16 30.03 19.30
CA VAL A 248 6.49 30.32 19.82
C VAL A 248 6.48 29.97 21.31
N SER A 249 7.51 29.26 21.77
CA SER A 249 7.67 29.03 23.21
C SER A 249 7.50 30.33 23.96
N VAL A 250 6.77 30.30 25.05
CA VAL A 250 6.68 31.45 25.97
C VAL A 250 8.04 31.74 26.66
N ASP A 251 9.00 30.87 26.47
CA ASP A 251 10.38 31.08 26.91
C ASP A 251 11.10 32.00 25.92
N PRO A 252 11.41 33.25 26.34
CA PRO A 252 12.08 34.22 25.47
C PRO A 252 13.55 33.84 25.16
N THR A 253 14.10 32.86 25.87
CA THR A 253 15.48 32.35 25.65
C THR A 253 15.53 31.19 24.68
N ALA A 254 14.36 30.64 24.30
CA ALA A 254 14.33 29.54 23.34
C ALA A 254 14.78 30.06 21.95
N PRO A 255 15.62 29.30 21.23
CA PRO A 255 16.05 29.70 19.91
C PRO A 255 14.82 29.86 18.98
N ALA A 256 14.88 30.89 18.14
CA ALA A 256 13.85 31.15 17.15
C ALA A 256 13.57 29.88 16.34
N ARG A 257 12.34 29.43 16.32
CA ARG A 257 11.95 28.26 15.55
C ARG A 257 11.91 28.63 14.06
N PRO A 258 12.48 27.80 13.18
CA PRO A 258 12.36 28.07 11.75
C PRO A 258 10.87 28.11 11.35
N ALA A 259 10.54 29.02 10.44
CA ALA A 259 9.22 29.07 9.87
C ALA A 259 8.90 27.72 9.22
N CYS A 260 7.74 27.16 9.56
CA CYS A 260 7.26 25.92 8.96
C CYS A 260 5.92 26.16 8.25
N LEU A 261 5.56 25.25 7.37
CA LEU A 261 4.32 25.26 6.64
C LEU A 261 3.48 24.06 7.08
N PRO A 262 2.55 24.23 8.05
CA PRO A 262 1.84 23.11 8.67
C PRO A 262 1.01 22.26 7.68
N GLY A 263 0.51 22.87 6.61
CA GLY A 263 -0.21 22.17 5.54
C GLY A 263 0.68 21.47 4.51
N LYS A 264 2.01 21.43 4.72
CA LYS A 264 2.97 20.82 3.80
C LYS A 264 3.64 19.64 4.44
N LYS A 265 4.11 18.72 3.60
CA LYS A 265 4.82 17.49 4.00
C LYS A 265 6.21 17.80 4.54
N ALA A 266 6.78 16.85 5.29
CA ALA A 266 8.17 16.93 5.73
C ALA A 266 9.09 16.18 4.75
N PRO A 267 10.24 16.75 4.38
CA PRO A 267 11.15 16.12 3.42
C PRO A 267 11.86 14.90 4.02
N LEU A 268 11.98 13.84 3.23
CA LEU A 268 13.00 12.82 3.46
C LEU A 268 14.38 13.41 3.24
N ARG A 269 15.36 12.92 3.99
CA ARG A 269 16.76 13.36 3.92
C ARG A 269 17.69 12.18 3.83
N GLU A 270 18.88 12.43 3.31
CA GLU A 270 20.00 11.49 3.45
C GLU A 270 20.25 11.20 4.93
N GLY A 271 20.53 9.95 5.25
CA GLY A 271 20.66 9.45 6.62
C GLY A 271 19.34 9.02 7.29
N ASP A 272 18.17 9.28 6.70
CA ASP A 272 16.92 8.73 7.22
C ASP A 272 16.90 7.21 7.01
N TYR A 273 16.48 6.49 8.04
CA TYR A 273 16.17 5.07 7.91
C TYR A 273 14.73 4.89 7.46
N ILE A 274 14.53 4.17 6.39
CA ILE A 274 13.21 3.90 5.82
C ILE A 274 12.94 2.42 5.64
N THR A 275 11.67 2.06 5.66
CA THR A 275 11.15 0.83 5.10
C THR A 275 10.35 1.16 3.85
N TYR A 276 10.32 0.27 2.88
CA TYR A 276 9.58 0.48 1.65
C TYR A 276 8.95 -0.82 1.16
N SER A 277 7.83 -0.68 0.43
CA SER A 277 7.15 -1.75 -0.28
C SER A 277 6.82 -1.30 -1.68
N GLY A 278 7.02 -2.17 -2.66
CA GLY A 278 6.80 -1.81 -4.06
C GLY A 278 6.87 -3.00 -5.00
N MET A 279 6.94 -2.69 -6.28
CA MET A 279 7.16 -3.67 -7.35
C MET A 279 8.58 -3.56 -7.87
N LEU A 280 9.20 -4.70 -8.17
CA LEU A 280 10.43 -4.72 -8.95
C LEU A 280 10.13 -4.32 -10.39
N THR A 281 10.80 -3.29 -10.87
CA THR A 281 10.62 -2.71 -12.19
C THR A 281 11.96 -2.58 -12.88
N GLU A 282 12.02 -2.90 -14.15
CA GLU A 282 13.24 -2.74 -14.93
C GLU A 282 13.30 -1.33 -15.51
N GLU A 283 14.44 -0.67 -15.35
CA GLU A 283 14.65 0.72 -15.83
C GLU A 283 14.63 0.78 -17.36
N THR A 284 15.22 -0.23 -17.98
CA THR A 284 15.20 -0.46 -19.42
C THR A 284 14.93 -1.93 -19.67
N PRO A 285 13.83 -2.29 -20.33
CA PRO A 285 13.48 -3.69 -20.57
C PRO A 285 14.65 -4.50 -21.16
N GLY A 286 14.98 -5.62 -20.54
CA GLY A 286 16.05 -6.52 -20.94
C GLY A 286 17.48 -6.06 -20.59
N ALA A 287 17.65 -4.92 -19.92
CA ALA A 287 18.98 -4.41 -19.54
C ALA A 287 19.48 -4.91 -18.18
N GLY A 288 18.62 -5.55 -17.38
CA GLY A 288 18.98 -6.07 -16.06
C GLY A 288 19.21 -4.98 -14.99
N ASN A 289 18.81 -3.75 -15.25
CA ASN A 289 18.89 -2.64 -14.33
C ASN A 289 17.53 -2.38 -13.66
N PHE A 290 17.40 -2.82 -12.43
CA PHE A 290 16.14 -2.80 -11.69
C PHE A 290 16.07 -1.67 -10.67
N PHE A 291 14.83 -1.29 -10.34
CA PHE A 291 14.51 -0.44 -9.21
C PHE A 291 13.18 -0.88 -8.59
N ILE A 292 12.92 -0.44 -7.36
CA ILE A 292 11.63 -0.68 -6.70
C ILE A 292 10.71 0.51 -6.97
N ALA A 293 9.62 0.26 -7.69
CA ALA A 293 8.51 1.20 -7.84
C ALA A 293 7.64 1.14 -6.58
N ALA A 294 7.98 1.94 -5.58
CA ALA A 294 7.35 1.88 -4.27
C ALA A 294 5.95 2.48 -4.28
N HIS A 295 5.02 1.82 -3.60
CA HIS A 295 3.69 2.34 -3.30
C HIS A 295 3.54 2.77 -1.84
N ALA A 296 4.50 2.41 -0.97
CA ALA A 296 4.54 2.83 0.42
C ALA A 296 5.99 2.98 0.90
N ILE A 297 6.27 4.03 1.65
CA ILE A 297 7.55 4.29 2.31
C ILE A 297 7.24 4.78 3.73
N SER A 298 7.86 4.17 4.74
CA SER A 298 7.79 4.62 6.11
C SER A 298 9.17 5.00 6.61
N SER A 299 9.30 6.20 7.15
CA SER A 299 10.54 6.65 7.79
C SER A 299 10.49 6.37 9.28
N LEU A 300 11.53 5.79 9.83
CA LEU A 300 11.67 5.56 11.28
C LEU A 300 11.82 6.87 12.08
N THR A 301 11.70 8.00 11.40
CA THR A 301 11.76 9.33 12.01
C THR A 301 10.44 9.64 12.70
N GLY A 302 10.46 9.82 14.01
CA GLY A 302 9.29 10.29 14.76
C GLY A 302 9.16 11.81 14.60
N ILE A 303 8.34 12.26 13.66
CA ILE A 303 8.05 13.69 13.47
C ILE A 303 6.81 14.04 14.28
N TYR A 304 6.94 15.04 15.16
CA TYR A 304 5.89 15.50 16.05
C TYR A 304 5.56 16.95 15.76
N THR A 305 4.29 17.30 15.84
CA THR A 305 3.86 18.70 15.91
C THR A 305 3.98 19.20 17.35
N SER A 306 4.01 20.51 17.55
CA SER A 306 3.86 21.05 18.91
C SER A 306 2.43 20.77 19.41
N PRO A 307 2.24 20.41 20.70
CA PRO A 307 0.92 20.23 21.28
C PRO A 307 0.01 21.43 21.02
N GLY A 308 -1.23 21.19 20.57
CA GLY A 308 -2.17 22.22 20.20
C GLY A 308 -1.96 22.86 18.82
N ALA A 309 -0.92 22.48 18.08
CA ALA A 309 -0.69 22.96 16.72
C ALA A 309 -1.55 22.22 15.69
N ASP A 310 -1.94 22.90 14.63
CA ASP A 310 -2.62 22.34 13.47
C ASP A 310 -1.66 22.28 12.26
N PRO A 311 -1.80 21.26 11.42
CA PRO A 311 -2.59 20.05 11.58
C PRO A 311 -1.91 19.01 12.49
N ALA A 312 -2.71 18.13 13.11
CA ALA A 312 -2.22 16.91 13.73
C ALA A 312 -2.60 15.71 12.86
N TYR A 313 -1.77 14.69 12.87
CA TYR A 313 -1.94 13.50 12.05
C TYR A 313 -2.00 12.25 12.92
N VAL A 314 -2.74 11.27 12.44
CA VAL A 314 -2.80 9.93 13.01
C VAL A 314 -2.43 8.93 11.93
N LEU A 315 -1.48 8.06 12.21
CA LEU A 315 -1.21 6.86 11.42
C LEU A 315 -1.88 5.68 12.10
N ILE A 316 -2.77 5.02 11.40
CA ILE A 316 -3.39 3.77 11.85
C ILE A 316 -2.56 2.64 11.27
N GLU A 317 -1.87 1.87 12.12
CA GLU A 317 -1.10 0.71 11.71
C GLU A 317 -1.95 -0.55 11.66
N GLU A 318 -2.92 -0.64 12.58
CA GLU A 318 -3.80 -1.79 12.66
C GLU A 318 -5.24 -1.34 12.92
N ALA A 319 -6.16 -1.86 12.13
CA ALA A 319 -7.59 -1.72 12.36
C ALA A 319 -8.19 -3.11 12.53
N ILE A 320 -8.64 -3.41 13.73
CA ILE A 320 -9.30 -4.67 14.04
C ILE A 320 -10.80 -4.43 14.01
N ILE A 321 -11.47 -5.06 13.07
CA ILE A 321 -12.93 -5.04 12.95
C ILE A 321 -13.42 -6.42 13.31
N GLY A 322 -14.15 -6.52 14.41
CA GLY A 322 -14.68 -7.79 14.90
C GLY A 322 -16.12 -7.66 15.33
N THR A 323 -16.88 -8.71 15.13
CA THR A 323 -18.19 -8.87 15.71
C THR A 323 -18.06 -9.54 17.07
N LEU A 324 -18.41 -8.82 18.13
CA LEU A 324 -18.63 -9.41 19.45
C LEU A 324 -20.14 -9.65 19.57
N GLY A 325 -20.60 -10.81 19.15
CA GLY A 325 -21.98 -11.19 19.36
C GLY A 325 -22.04 -12.62 19.78
N ALA A 326 -22.56 -12.89 20.98
CA ALA A 326 -23.18 -14.18 21.21
C ALA A 326 -24.40 -14.27 20.28
N PRO A 327 -24.66 -15.42 19.65
CA PRO A 327 -25.89 -15.59 18.91
C PRO A 327 -27.05 -15.34 19.88
N PHE A 328 -27.97 -14.44 19.51
CA PHE A 328 -29.17 -14.29 20.29
C PHE A 328 -30.03 -15.59 20.16
N PRO A 329 -30.65 -16.05 21.20
CA PRO A 329 -31.49 -17.22 21.08
C PRO A 329 -32.64 -16.96 20.12
N PRO A 330 -33.10 -17.98 19.37
CA PRO A 330 -34.28 -17.88 18.53
C PRO A 330 -35.46 -17.31 19.30
N PRO A 331 -36.34 -16.49 18.70
CA PRO A 331 -36.52 -16.30 17.26
C PRO A 331 -35.81 -15.10 16.62
N ASN A 332 -34.83 -14.52 17.26
CA ASN A 332 -34.19 -13.28 16.78
C ASN A 332 -33.03 -13.60 15.84
N ASP A 333 -33.32 -14.10 14.66
CA ASP A 333 -32.32 -14.42 13.65
C ASP A 333 -31.75 -13.20 12.90
N ASN A 334 -32.35 -12.04 13.06
CA ASN A 334 -31.91 -10.77 12.45
C ASN A 334 -31.10 -9.97 13.46
N GLN A 335 -29.87 -10.36 13.62
CA GLN A 335 -29.01 -9.69 14.59
C GLN A 335 -28.22 -8.60 13.95
N GLU A 336 -28.38 -7.38 14.46
CA GLU A 336 -27.32 -6.40 14.38
C GLU A 336 -26.16 -6.91 15.23
N GLN A 337 -25.15 -7.40 14.57
CA GLN A 337 -23.92 -7.76 15.24
C GLN A 337 -23.21 -6.47 15.61
N THR A 338 -23.02 -6.24 16.89
CA THR A 338 -22.24 -5.10 17.36
C THR A 338 -20.81 -5.30 16.93
N SER A 339 -20.36 -4.50 15.96
CA SER A 339 -18.98 -4.52 15.53
C SER A 339 -18.12 -3.74 16.52
N ARG A 340 -17.03 -4.35 16.95
CA ARG A 340 -15.98 -3.66 17.68
C ARG A 340 -14.94 -3.16 16.72
N PHE A 341 -14.67 -1.86 16.77
CA PHE A 341 -13.59 -1.24 16.03
C PHE A 341 -12.46 -0.91 17.01
N VAL A 342 -11.28 -1.43 16.76
CA VAL A 342 -10.07 -1.08 17.49
C VAL A 342 -9.04 -0.57 16.50
N PHE A 343 -8.57 0.64 16.73
CA PHE A 343 -7.50 1.23 15.94
C PHE A 343 -6.27 1.36 16.81
N VAL A 344 -5.15 0.83 16.31
CA VAL A 344 -3.83 0.97 16.95
C VAL A 344 -2.97 1.78 16.01
N GLY A 345 -2.31 2.79 16.52
CA GLY A 345 -1.50 3.66 15.68
C GLY A 345 -0.73 4.72 16.47
N PHE A 346 -0.18 5.66 15.74
CA PHE A 346 0.62 6.76 16.27
C PHE A 346 -0.06 8.10 15.97
N THR A 347 0.19 9.08 16.82
CA THR A 347 -0.24 10.44 16.59
C THR A 347 0.93 11.41 16.68
N THR A 348 0.87 12.48 15.90
CA THR A 348 1.83 13.59 16.00
C THR A 348 1.56 14.51 17.20
N ASP A 349 0.35 14.47 17.76
CA ASP A 349 -0.04 15.25 18.94
C ASP A 349 -0.81 14.38 19.93
N PRO A 350 -0.14 13.80 20.94
CA PRO A 350 -0.77 12.92 21.92
C PRO A 350 -1.70 13.66 22.90
N THR A 351 -1.73 15.00 22.90
CA THR A 351 -2.64 15.79 23.75
C THR A 351 -4.03 15.93 23.17
N ARG A 352 -4.22 15.67 21.89
CA ARG A 352 -5.54 15.66 21.23
C ARG A 352 -6.26 14.34 21.51
N ARG A 353 -7.55 14.45 21.80
CA ARG A 353 -8.45 13.32 22.05
C ARG A 353 -9.59 13.34 21.05
#